data_04e8fdbacd5886f2dd848f409b2a3c9a
#
_entry.id   04e8fdbacd5886f2dd848f409b2a3c9a
#
_cell.length_a   1.000
_cell.length_b   1.000
_cell.length_c   1.000
_cell.angle_alpha   90.00
_cell.angle_beta   90.00
_cell.angle_gamma   90.00
#
_symmetry.space_group_name_H-M   'P 1'
#
loop_
_entity.id
_entity.type
_entity.pdbx_description
1 polymer ?
#
loop_
_entity_poly.entity_id
_entity_poly.type
_entity_poly.pdbx_seq_one_letter_code
_entity_poly.pdbx_strand_id
1 'polypeptide(L)'
;MSDTATATAGKSASGLSGMLLPELKQLAQSLGITGASTMRKSALIEAISAKQSSGRSGGNGRTADNGAAGAKGRSADKADKDRAADRSDKTDTAEQGERERAPRNDNRNDNRGDNRNSNRSENRSDNRGGTRSDTRGDNRSDNRGDNRGDNRSDNSDDGYDDEDGGSRRRRRRGRDRFRDRRERRPGGFSEQDIEVSDDDVLVPVAGILDVLDNYAFVRTAGYLPSPNDVYVSLSMVKKNGLRKGDAVTGAVRQPRDGERREKFNPLVRIDTINGTDPDQSRQRPEFSKLTPLYPQERLRLETEPGNLTTRVIDLVSPIGKGQRGLIVSPPKAGKTMVLQSIANAIVTNNPECHLMVVLVDERPEEVTDMQRSVKGEVISSTFDRPAEDHTIVAELAIERAKRLVELGHDVVVLLDSMTRLGRAYNLAAPASGRILSGGVDSTALYPPKRFFGAARNIENGGSLTILATALVETGSRMDEVIFEEFKGTGNMELKLDRKLADKRIFPSVDVDASGTRKEELLMAPDELKIVWKLRRVLHALDQQQAIELLLNKLRETKSNLEFLMQIQKTTPSVTGSESDDA
;
A
#
# COMPACT_ATOMS: atom_id res chain seq x y z
N MET A 1 49.14 -34.07 -14.02
CA MET A 1 48.38 -35.26 -14.33
C MET A 1 47.07 -35.07 -13.57
N SER A 2 46.10 -34.47 -14.26
CA SER A 2 44.85 -34.98 -14.81
C SER A 2 43.92 -35.46 -13.68
N ASP A 3 42.75 -34.90 -13.46
CA ASP A 3 41.61 -34.98 -14.35
C ASP A 3 40.53 -33.96 -13.97
N THR A 4 40.13 -33.21 -14.98
CA THR A 4 38.88 -32.48 -15.04
C THR A 4 37.82 -33.37 -15.67
N ALA A 5 36.82 -33.73 -14.91
CA ALA A 5 35.60 -34.39 -15.43
C ALA A 5 34.37 -33.55 -15.14
N THR A 6 33.96 -32.86 -16.17
CA THR A 6 32.61 -32.47 -16.63
C THR A 6 31.42 -33.01 -15.85
N ALA A 7 30.68 -32.15 -15.25
CA ALA A 7 29.29 -32.35 -14.83
C ALA A 7 28.38 -31.40 -15.63
N THR A 8 27.84 -31.86 -16.76
CA THR A 8 26.69 -31.27 -17.44
C THR A 8 25.43 -32.02 -17.01
N ALA A 9 24.80 -31.54 -15.95
CA ALA A 9 23.46 -31.97 -15.57
C ALA A 9 22.41 -31.00 -16.13
N GLY A 10 21.37 -31.55 -16.76
CA GLY A 10 20.34 -30.89 -17.54
C GLY A 10 19.64 -29.73 -16.89
N LYS A 11 19.69 -28.59 -17.55
CA LYS A 11 18.86 -27.42 -17.26
C LYS A 11 17.45 -27.65 -17.85
N SER A 12 16.44 -27.58 -17.01
CA SER A 12 15.02 -27.68 -17.36
C SER A 12 14.59 -26.51 -18.27
N ALA A 13 13.46 -26.69 -18.98
CA ALA A 13 12.92 -25.71 -19.97
C ALA A 13 12.76 -24.27 -19.41
N SER A 14 12.62 -24.09 -18.11
CA SER A 14 12.58 -22.79 -17.44
C SER A 14 13.94 -22.05 -17.43
N GLY A 15 15.06 -22.77 -17.63
CA GLY A 15 16.39 -22.17 -17.71
C GLY A 15 16.75 -21.64 -19.11
N LEU A 16 16.11 -22.13 -20.16
CA LEU A 16 16.41 -21.73 -21.54
C LEU A 16 15.83 -20.36 -21.90
N SER A 17 14.72 -19.96 -21.31
CA SER A 17 14.10 -18.65 -21.55
C SER A 17 14.92 -17.48 -21.02
N GLY A 18 15.74 -17.72 -19.98
CA GLY A 18 16.65 -16.72 -19.40
C GLY A 18 17.98 -16.53 -20.14
N MET A 19 18.31 -17.43 -21.09
CA MET A 19 19.59 -17.35 -21.82
C MET A 19 19.57 -16.27 -22.90
N LEU A 20 20.73 -15.65 -23.13
CA LEU A 20 20.90 -14.67 -24.22
C LEU A 20 20.90 -15.36 -25.58
N LEU A 21 20.49 -14.62 -26.64
CA LEU A 21 20.39 -15.15 -28.00
C LEU A 21 21.70 -15.79 -28.52
N PRO A 22 22.90 -15.21 -28.27
CA PRO A 22 24.17 -15.85 -28.66
C PRO A 22 24.42 -17.20 -27.97
N GLU A 23 24.09 -17.31 -26.68
CA GLU A 23 24.28 -18.54 -25.91
C GLU A 23 23.34 -19.65 -26.37
N LEU A 24 22.07 -19.32 -26.67
CA LEU A 24 21.11 -20.25 -27.25
C LEU A 24 21.56 -20.74 -28.63
N LYS A 25 22.17 -19.89 -29.46
CA LYS A 25 22.73 -20.27 -30.76
C LYS A 25 23.90 -21.24 -30.61
N GLN A 26 24.80 -20.98 -29.66
CA GLN A 26 25.93 -21.89 -29.36
C GLN A 26 25.42 -23.24 -28.85
N LEU A 27 24.42 -23.23 -27.94
CA LEU A 27 23.84 -24.46 -27.41
C LEU A 27 23.10 -25.25 -28.52
N ALA A 28 22.39 -24.59 -29.41
CA ALA A 28 21.73 -25.22 -30.54
C ALA A 28 22.73 -25.84 -31.55
N GLN A 29 23.87 -25.17 -31.78
CA GLN A 29 24.96 -25.70 -32.61
C GLN A 29 25.63 -26.94 -31.97
N SER A 30 25.86 -26.91 -30.64
CA SER A 30 26.44 -28.06 -29.91
C SER A 30 25.51 -29.27 -29.92
N LEU A 31 24.19 -29.05 -29.99
CA LEU A 31 23.17 -30.10 -30.10
C LEU A 31 22.91 -30.54 -31.55
N GLY A 32 23.64 -30.00 -32.54
CA GLY A 32 23.53 -30.41 -33.95
C GLY A 32 22.23 -29.93 -34.60
N ILE A 33 21.67 -28.80 -34.19
CA ILE A 33 20.44 -28.24 -34.81
C ILE A 33 20.86 -27.39 -36.02
N THR A 34 20.48 -27.84 -37.20
CA THR A 34 20.76 -27.15 -38.47
C THR A 34 19.91 -25.89 -38.62
N GLY A 35 20.51 -24.78 -39.07
CA GLY A 35 19.81 -23.50 -39.24
C GLY A 35 19.72 -22.61 -37.96
N ALA A 36 20.40 -22.96 -36.88
CA ALA A 36 20.39 -22.20 -35.60
C ALA A 36 20.83 -20.74 -35.74
N SER A 37 21.62 -20.38 -36.73
CA SER A 37 22.10 -19.01 -36.99
C SER A 37 21.02 -18.03 -37.44
N THR A 38 19.96 -18.52 -38.10
CA THR A 38 18.88 -17.70 -38.63
C THR A 38 17.58 -17.73 -37.81
N MET A 39 17.52 -18.59 -36.78
CA MET A 39 16.34 -18.77 -35.96
C MET A 39 16.17 -17.64 -34.92
N ARG A 40 14.91 -17.26 -34.67
CA ARG A 40 14.53 -16.33 -33.57
C ARG A 40 14.62 -17.04 -32.21
N LYS A 41 14.73 -16.27 -31.12
CA LYS A 41 14.92 -16.81 -29.75
C LYS A 41 13.87 -17.87 -29.37
N SER A 42 12.60 -17.65 -29.66
CA SER A 42 11.52 -18.60 -29.37
C SER A 42 11.67 -19.94 -30.10
N ALA A 43 11.98 -19.89 -31.40
CA ALA A 43 12.19 -21.08 -32.23
C ALA A 43 13.44 -21.88 -31.81
N LEU A 44 14.50 -21.20 -31.33
CA LEU A 44 15.69 -21.83 -30.77
C LEU A 44 15.40 -22.59 -29.48
N ILE A 45 14.63 -21.98 -28.56
CA ILE A 45 14.22 -22.62 -27.31
C ILE A 45 13.39 -23.87 -27.58
N GLU A 46 12.46 -23.79 -28.51
CA GLU A 46 11.59 -24.90 -28.89
C GLU A 46 12.38 -26.05 -29.55
N ALA A 47 13.26 -25.74 -30.47
CA ALA A 47 14.13 -26.72 -31.13
C ALA A 47 15.13 -27.40 -30.16
N ILE A 48 15.68 -26.65 -29.19
CA ILE A 48 16.57 -27.18 -28.15
C ILE A 48 15.79 -28.09 -27.20
N SER A 49 14.59 -27.69 -26.79
CA SER A 49 13.77 -28.50 -25.88
C SER A 49 13.27 -29.80 -26.54
N ALA A 50 12.89 -29.76 -27.81
CA ALA A 50 12.51 -30.94 -28.60
C ALA A 50 13.66 -31.92 -28.75
N LYS A 51 14.89 -31.42 -28.97
CA LYS A 51 16.08 -32.27 -29.10
C LYS A 51 16.52 -32.90 -27.79
N GLN A 52 16.34 -32.18 -26.66
CA GLN A 52 16.61 -32.69 -25.33
C GLN A 52 15.58 -33.73 -24.86
N SER A 53 14.30 -33.59 -25.28
CA SER A 53 13.26 -34.58 -24.97
C SER A 53 13.41 -35.84 -25.77
N SER A 54 13.85 -35.77 -27.05
CA SER A 54 14.10 -36.95 -27.90
C SER A 54 15.32 -37.77 -27.47
N GLY A 55 16.27 -37.16 -26.73
CA GLY A 55 17.45 -37.86 -26.17
C GLY A 55 17.18 -38.71 -24.94
N ARG A 56 15.97 -38.61 -24.32
CA ARG A 56 15.57 -39.35 -23.10
C ARG A 56 14.73 -40.62 -23.36
N SER A 57 14.39 -40.92 -24.65
CA SER A 57 13.57 -42.07 -24.99
C SER A 57 14.33 -43.05 -25.88
N GLY A 58 15.45 -43.59 -25.42
CA GLY A 58 16.24 -44.59 -26.12
C GLY A 58 16.66 -45.73 -25.21
N GLY A 59 15.79 -46.71 -25.00
CA GLY A 59 16.12 -47.92 -24.27
C GLY A 59 14.93 -48.89 -24.19
N ASN A 60 14.78 -49.71 -25.18
CA ASN A 60 14.32 -51.08 -25.22
C ASN A 60 13.19 -51.42 -26.23
N GLY A 61 13.58 -52.19 -27.27
CA GLY A 61 12.91 -53.44 -27.60
C GLY A 61 12.05 -53.52 -28.83
N ARG A 62 12.67 -53.88 -29.94
CA ARG A 62 12.22 -54.88 -30.95
C ARG A 62 10.88 -54.78 -31.70
N THR A 63 11.08 -54.62 -33.02
CA THR A 63 10.56 -55.41 -34.15
C THR A 63 9.11 -55.29 -34.62
N ALA A 64 9.07 -55.08 -35.93
CA ALA A 64 8.26 -55.54 -37.05
C ALA A 64 7.19 -54.49 -37.50
N ASP A 65 7.28 -54.02 -38.66
CA ASP A 65 7.26 -54.39 -40.07
C ASP A 65 5.92 -54.01 -40.74
N ASN A 66 6.04 -53.47 -41.95
CA ASN A 66 5.02 -53.34 -43.03
C ASN A 66 3.84 -52.35 -42.82
N GLY A 67 3.56 -51.49 -43.71
CA GLY A 67 3.57 -51.40 -45.12
C GLY A 67 2.75 -50.23 -45.60
N ALA A 68 3.27 -49.65 -46.62
CA ALA A 68 2.67 -49.20 -47.86
C ALA A 68 1.56 -48.12 -47.93
N ALA A 69 1.94 -47.14 -48.69
CA ALA A 69 1.25 -46.54 -49.86
C ALA A 69 0.16 -45.48 -49.61
N GLY A 70 0.39 -44.37 -50.13
CA GLY A 70 -0.05 -43.76 -51.39
C GLY A 70 -0.74 -42.44 -51.10
N ALA A 71 -0.32 -41.42 -51.64
CA ALA A 71 -0.23 -40.78 -52.92
C ALA A 71 -1.18 -39.59 -53.08
N LYS A 72 -0.56 -38.49 -53.56
CA LYS A 72 -1.10 -37.48 -54.49
C LYS A 72 -2.16 -36.52 -53.95
N GLY A 73 -2.09 -35.27 -54.15
CA GLY A 73 -1.39 -34.44 -55.11
C GLY A 73 -2.04 -33.08 -55.23
N ARG A 74 -1.22 -32.18 -55.74
CA ARG A 74 -1.51 -31.02 -56.61
C ARG A 74 -2.25 -29.85 -55.98
N SER A 75 -1.62 -28.73 -55.99
CA SER A 75 -1.12 -27.75 -57.00
C SER A 75 -2.05 -26.56 -57.13
N ALA A 76 -1.49 -25.51 -57.13
CA ALA A 76 -1.19 -24.42 -58.07
C ALA A 76 -1.92 -23.15 -57.64
N ASP A 77 -1.30 -22.11 -57.65
CA ASP A 77 -0.67 -21.18 -58.53
C ASP A 77 -1.27 -19.78 -58.47
N LYS A 78 -0.48 -18.85 -58.51
CA LYS A 78 -0.18 -17.63 -59.29
C LYS A 78 -0.51 -16.35 -58.55
N ALA A 79 0.53 -15.59 -58.36
CA ALA A 79 1.26 -14.62 -59.21
C ALA A 79 0.71 -13.22 -59.13
N ASP A 80 1.57 -12.37 -58.90
CA ASP A 80 2.28 -11.30 -59.66
C ASP A 80 1.71 -9.91 -59.34
N LYS A 81 2.44 -8.88 -59.12
CA LYS A 81 3.48 -8.12 -59.78
C LYS A 81 3.74 -6.81 -59.05
N ASP A 82 5.01 -6.54 -58.93
CA ASP A 82 5.78 -5.40 -59.41
C ASP A 82 5.43 -3.96 -58.94
N ARG A 83 6.34 -3.14 -58.52
CA ARG A 83 7.58 -2.54 -59.00
C ARG A 83 8.00 -1.49 -58.00
N ALA A 84 9.19 -1.52 -57.50
CA ALA A 84 10.44 -0.84 -58.00
C ALA A 84 10.36 0.67 -57.90
N ALA A 85 11.24 1.31 -57.30
CA ALA A 85 12.63 1.69 -57.38
C ALA A 85 12.72 3.11 -56.82
N ASP A 86 13.72 3.68 -56.33
CA ASP A 86 15.18 3.60 -56.37
C ASP A 86 15.72 4.92 -55.85
N ARG A 87 16.92 4.85 -55.23
CA ARG A 87 17.98 5.83 -55.17
C ARG A 87 17.85 7.08 -54.28
N SER A 88 18.68 7.23 -53.40
CA SER A 88 20.16 7.40 -53.26
C SER A 88 20.47 8.83 -52.84
N ASP A 89 21.16 8.95 -51.75
CA ASP A 89 22.59 9.24 -51.57
C ASP A 89 22.98 10.70 -51.26
N LYS A 90 23.85 10.79 -50.26
CA LYS A 90 24.97 11.71 -50.02
C LYS A 90 24.76 13.02 -49.26
N THR A 91 25.33 13.00 -48.06
CA THR A 91 26.59 13.66 -47.62
C THR A 91 26.62 15.19 -47.67
N ASP A 92 26.92 15.73 -46.60
CA ASP A 92 28.11 16.41 -46.07
C ASP A 92 27.93 17.84 -45.56
N THR A 93 28.45 18.00 -44.35
CA THR A 93 29.33 19.04 -43.81
C THR A 93 28.91 20.52 -43.69
N ALA A 94 29.06 20.92 -42.44
CA ALA A 94 29.85 22.05 -41.94
C ALA A 94 29.28 23.48 -41.89
N GLU A 95 29.42 23.98 -40.67
CA GLU A 95 29.97 25.25 -40.21
C GLU A 95 29.19 26.57 -40.30
N GLN A 96 29.12 27.13 -39.10
CA GLN A 96 29.39 28.54 -38.71
C GLN A 96 28.48 29.68 -39.18
N GLY A 97 28.11 30.48 -38.18
CA GLY A 97 27.98 31.91 -38.39
C GLY A 97 26.99 32.62 -37.48
N GLU A 98 27.53 33.22 -36.48
CA GLU A 98 26.99 34.26 -35.61
C GLU A 98 26.19 35.35 -36.33
N ARG A 99 25.27 35.93 -35.64
CA ARG A 99 25.12 37.38 -35.30
C ARG A 99 23.69 37.84 -35.10
N GLU A 100 23.47 38.32 -33.90
CA GLU A 100 22.85 39.55 -33.44
C GLU A 100 21.80 40.26 -34.33
N ARG A 101 20.65 40.53 -33.73
CA ARG A 101 20.13 41.87 -33.40
C ARG A 101 18.63 41.90 -33.22
N ALA A 102 18.21 42.30 -32.04
CA ALA A 102 16.92 43.03 -31.81
C ALA A 102 17.07 44.45 -32.37
N PRO A 103 16.08 45.37 -32.30
CA PRO A 103 14.74 45.40 -31.73
C PRO A 103 13.70 46.25 -32.50
N ARG A 104 12.57 46.57 -31.81
CA ARG A 104 11.62 47.70 -32.08
C ARG A 104 10.36 47.30 -32.89
N ASN A 105 9.22 47.76 -32.59
CA ASN A 105 8.55 48.73 -31.72
C ASN A 105 7.15 48.98 -32.31
N ASP A 106 6.22 49.36 -31.43
CA ASP A 106 5.04 50.22 -31.65
C ASP A 106 3.83 49.64 -32.42
N ASN A 107 2.60 49.82 -32.04
CA ASN A 107 1.92 50.98 -31.43
C ASN A 107 0.41 50.68 -31.23
N ARG A 108 -0.14 51.18 -30.13
CA ARG A 108 -1.43 51.90 -29.99
C ARG A 108 -2.73 51.27 -30.51
N ASN A 109 -3.81 51.23 -29.75
CA ASN A 109 -4.59 52.39 -29.32
C ASN A 109 -5.77 51.99 -28.43
N ASP A 110 -5.92 52.65 -27.31
CA ASP A 110 -7.02 53.42 -26.73
C ASP A 110 -8.48 52.93 -26.89
N ASN A 111 -9.21 52.78 -25.79
CA ASN A 111 -10.18 53.77 -25.34
C ASN A 111 -10.87 53.38 -24.00
N ARG A 112 -10.69 54.13 -22.97
CA ARG A 112 -11.52 55.01 -22.15
C ARG A 112 -12.91 54.52 -21.72
N GLY A 113 -13.13 54.67 -20.42
CA GLY A 113 -14.43 54.83 -19.80
C GLY A 113 -14.40 54.81 -18.28
N ASP A 114 -14.20 56.01 -17.71
CA ASP A 114 -14.34 56.38 -16.30
C ASP A 114 -15.71 56.01 -15.69
N ASN A 115 -15.79 55.66 -14.41
CA ASN A 115 -16.42 56.56 -13.48
C ASN A 115 -16.18 56.23 -12.00
N ARG A 116 -15.86 57.28 -11.30
CA ARG A 116 -15.65 57.48 -9.87
C ARG A 116 -16.92 57.20 -9.05
N ASN A 117 -16.85 56.76 -7.82
CA ASN A 117 -16.99 57.68 -6.71
C ASN A 117 -16.72 57.06 -5.35
N SER A 118 -16.02 57.80 -4.58
CA SER A 118 -15.66 57.77 -3.17
C SER A 118 -16.85 57.84 -2.21
N ASN A 119 -16.75 57.27 -1.00
CA ASN A 119 -16.75 58.00 0.25
C ASN A 119 -16.50 57.08 1.46
N ARG A 120 -15.60 57.38 2.16
CA ARG A 120 -15.09 57.63 3.50
C ARG A 120 -16.20 57.94 4.52
N SER A 121 -16.21 57.25 5.67
CA SER A 121 -16.09 57.92 6.98
C SER A 121 -16.03 56.93 8.14
N GLU A 122 -15.09 57.20 8.99
CA GLU A 122 -14.85 56.74 10.34
C GLU A 122 -16.04 57.08 11.26
N ASN A 123 -16.30 56.26 12.30
CA ASN A 123 -16.28 56.83 13.67
C ASN A 123 -16.23 55.74 14.75
N ARG A 124 -15.41 56.08 15.75
CA ARG A 124 -15.27 55.49 17.09
C ARG A 124 -16.51 55.78 17.94
N SER A 125 -16.78 54.93 18.92
CA SER A 125 -16.61 55.24 20.35
C SER A 125 -17.31 54.20 21.23
N ASP A 126 -16.57 53.79 22.21
CA ASP A 126 -16.79 53.38 23.60
C ASP A 126 -18.22 53.52 24.19
N ASN A 127 -18.68 52.54 24.97
CA ASN A 127 -18.73 52.65 26.43
C ASN A 127 -19.39 51.42 27.11
N ARG A 128 -18.73 50.96 28.11
CA ARG A 128 -19.05 50.40 29.43
C ARG A 128 -20.50 50.08 29.83
N GLY A 129 -20.62 48.91 30.45
CA GLY A 129 -21.21 48.86 31.79
C GLY A 129 -22.39 47.95 32.02
N GLY A 130 -22.26 46.99 32.86
CA GLY A 130 -23.10 46.82 34.02
C GLY A 130 -24.02 45.60 34.08
N THR A 131 -23.55 44.62 34.87
CA THR A 131 -24.23 43.92 35.96
C THR A 131 -25.60 43.22 35.84
N ARG A 132 -25.55 41.91 36.16
CA ARG A 132 -26.43 41.11 37.05
C ARG A 132 -27.93 41.04 36.74
N SER A 133 -28.48 39.83 36.64
CA SER A 133 -29.08 39.06 37.74
C SER A 133 -29.85 37.85 37.24
N ASP A 134 -29.82 36.83 38.04
CA ASP A 134 -30.55 35.57 38.04
C ASP A 134 -32.06 35.71 37.74
N THR A 135 -32.64 34.71 37.10
CA THR A 135 -33.78 34.02 37.71
C THR A 135 -34.16 32.72 36.95
N ARG A 136 -34.43 31.70 37.72
CA ARG A 136 -35.01 30.41 37.41
C ARG A 136 -36.41 30.53 36.79
N GLY A 137 -36.77 29.53 36.00
CA GLY A 137 -38.17 29.30 35.68
C GLY A 137 -38.35 28.01 34.86
N ASP A 138 -38.67 26.94 35.57
CA ASP A 138 -39.30 25.72 35.07
C ASP A 138 -40.58 26.05 34.28
N ASN A 139 -40.82 25.39 33.20
CA ASN A 139 -42.17 24.86 32.96
C ASN A 139 -42.19 23.72 31.90
N ARG A 140 -42.72 22.60 32.35
CA ARG A 140 -43.26 21.51 31.56
C ARG A 140 -44.56 21.95 30.90
N SER A 141 -44.85 21.51 29.70
CA SER A 141 -46.15 21.01 29.33
C SER A 141 -46.15 20.19 28.06
N ASP A 142 -46.70 19.01 28.22
CA ASP A 142 -47.15 18.08 27.19
C ASP A 142 -48.13 18.73 26.22
N ASN A 143 -48.09 18.36 24.97
CA ASN A 143 -49.33 18.23 24.22
C ASN A 143 -49.25 17.17 23.11
N ARG A 144 -50.08 16.13 23.28
CA ARG A 144 -50.52 15.16 22.27
C ARG A 144 -51.57 15.85 21.38
N GLY A 145 -51.52 15.52 20.12
CA GLY A 145 -52.60 15.88 19.18
C GLY A 145 -52.58 14.96 17.97
N ASP A 146 -53.41 13.91 18.06
CA ASP A 146 -53.90 13.11 16.93
C ASP A 146 -54.61 14.01 15.91
N ASN A 147 -54.42 13.77 14.64
CA ASN A 147 -55.51 14.03 13.69
C ASN A 147 -55.43 13.07 12.47
N ARG A 148 -56.44 12.19 12.45
CA ARG A 148 -56.95 11.44 11.29
C ARG A 148 -57.75 12.40 10.40
N GLY A 149 -57.58 12.25 9.10
CA GLY A 149 -58.42 12.92 8.11
C GLY A 149 -58.52 12.08 6.84
N ASP A 150 -59.56 11.24 6.79
CA ASP A 150 -60.10 10.65 5.55
C ASP A 150 -60.49 11.73 4.55
N ASN A 151 -60.25 11.50 3.30
CA ASN A 151 -61.11 12.05 2.26
C ASN A 151 -61.21 11.09 1.06
N ARG A 152 -62.42 10.51 0.95
CA ARG A 152 -62.97 9.90 -0.26
C ARG A 152 -63.48 11.02 -1.18
N SER A 153 -63.35 10.87 -2.45
CA SER A 153 -64.39 11.30 -3.41
C SER A 153 -64.36 10.43 -4.66
N ASP A 154 -65.53 9.89 -4.90
CA ASP A 154 -66.01 9.17 -6.08
C ASP A 154 -66.02 10.03 -7.34
N ASN A 155 -65.98 9.40 -8.47
CA ASN A 155 -66.90 9.50 -9.62
C ASN A 155 -66.59 8.41 -10.63
N SER A 156 -67.46 7.40 -10.84
CA SER A 156 -68.48 7.18 -11.87
C SER A 156 -68.10 7.66 -13.29
N ASP A 157 -68.21 6.88 -14.38
CA ASP A 157 -69.30 6.04 -14.85
C ASP A 157 -68.98 5.43 -16.24
N ASP A 158 -69.80 4.46 -16.63
CA ASP A 158 -70.05 3.92 -17.98
C ASP A 158 -69.06 2.89 -18.54
N GLY A 159 -69.35 1.64 -18.67
CA GLY A 159 -70.50 0.92 -19.22
C GLY A 159 -70.18 0.33 -20.58
N TYR A 160 -70.16 -0.99 -20.69
CA TYR A 160 -70.82 -1.83 -21.68
C TYR A 160 -70.30 -3.28 -21.62
N ASP A 161 -71.22 -4.17 -21.63
CA ASP A 161 -71.21 -5.63 -21.70
C ASP A 161 -70.39 -6.16 -22.88
N ASP A 162 -69.79 -7.35 -22.73
CA ASP A 162 -70.25 -8.57 -23.40
C ASP A 162 -69.47 -9.83 -22.97
N GLU A 163 -70.22 -10.89 -22.94
CA GLU A 163 -69.97 -12.29 -22.60
C GLU A 163 -68.73 -12.90 -23.32
N ASP A 164 -67.98 -13.78 -22.72
CA ASP A 164 -68.07 -15.21 -22.88
C ASP A 164 -66.93 -15.99 -22.23
N GLY A 165 -67.29 -17.04 -21.66
CA GLY A 165 -66.77 -18.36 -21.38
C GLY A 165 -65.27 -18.68 -21.34
N GLY A 166 -64.83 -19.22 -20.20
CA GLY A 166 -63.92 -20.34 -20.25
C GLY A 166 -62.46 -20.10 -19.95
N SER A 167 -62.04 -20.37 -18.76
CA SER A 167 -60.90 -21.21 -18.37
C SER A 167 -60.19 -20.78 -17.09
N ARG A 168 -60.81 -21.13 -15.97
CA ARG A 168 -60.17 -21.03 -14.61
C ARG A 168 -59.14 -22.14 -14.33
N ARG A 169 -58.46 -22.74 -15.33
CA ARG A 169 -57.56 -23.87 -15.08
C ARG A 169 -56.10 -23.66 -15.49
N ARG A 170 -55.62 -22.44 -15.85
CA ARG A 170 -54.24 -22.23 -16.27
C ARG A 170 -53.34 -21.37 -15.33
N ARG A 171 -53.85 -20.96 -14.19
CA ARG A 171 -53.04 -20.10 -13.28
C ARG A 171 -52.35 -20.83 -12.11
N ARG A 172 -52.47 -22.14 -11.96
CA ARG A 172 -51.79 -22.92 -10.91
C ARG A 172 -50.49 -23.63 -11.33
N ARG A 173 -50.15 -23.68 -12.62
CA ARG A 173 -48.90 -24.33 -13.11
C ARG A 173 -47.74 -23.37 -13.29
N GLY A 174 -47.89 -22.08 -13.12
CA GLY A 174 -46.81 -21.06 -13.29
C GLY A 174 -46.03 -20.69 -12.00
N ARG A 175 -46.55 -21.08 -10.84
CA ARG A 175 -45.88 -20.74 -9.55
C ARG A 175 -44.84 -21.79 -9.13
N ASP A 176 -44.99 -23.02 -9.54
CA ASP A 176 -44.01 -24.08 -9.18
C ASP A 176 -42.78 -24.10 -10.07
N ARG A 177 -42.82 -23.49 -11.30
CA ARG A 177 -41.64 -23.37 -12.15
C ARG A 177 -40.68 -22.24 -11.75
N PHE A 178 -41.10 -21.30 -10.91
CA PHE A 178 -40.20 -20.25 -10.40
C PHE A 178 -39.54 -20.63 -9.07
N ARG A 179 -40.03 -21.67 -8.39
CA ARG A 179 -39.44 -22.17 -7.14
C ARG A 179 -38.24 -23.09 -7.43
N ASP A 180 -38.32 -23.89 -8.48
CA ASP A 180 -37.22 -24.78 -8.91
C ASP A 180 -36.06 -24.07 -9.65
N ARG A 181 -36.26 -22.82 -10.06
CA ARG A 181 -35.18 -22.05 -10.74
C ARG A 181 -34.30 -21.25 -9.78
N ARG A 182 -34.69 -21.21 -8.49
CA ARG A 182 -33.88 -20.57 -7.43
C ARG A 182 -32.81 -21.50 -6.83
N GLU A 183 -32.91 -22.80 -7.09
CA GLU A 183 -31.96 -23.79 -6.56
C GLU A 183 -30.83 -24.19 -7.52
N ARG A 184 -30.78 -23.60 -8.73
CA ARG A 184 -29.65 -23.81 -9.66
C ARG A 184 -28.98 -22.51 -10.03
N ARG A 185 -28.36 -21.84 -9.05
CA ARG A 185 -27.23 -20.95 -9.30
C ARG A 185 -25.96 -21.81 -9.32
N PRO A 186 -25.25 -21.92 -10.45
CA PRO A 186 -23.93 -22.56 -10.45
C PRO A 186 -22.98 -21.64 -9.70
N GLY A 187 -22.49 -22.06 -8.54
CA GLY A 187 -21.44 -21.39 -7.77
C GLY A 187 -21.76 -20.94 -6.35
N GLY A 188 -22.86 -21.42 -5.75
CA GLY A 188 -23.05 -21.27 -4.30
C GLY A 188 -22.25 -22.37 -3.60
N PHE A 189 -21.21 -22.01 -2.85
CA PHE A 189 -20.63 -22.90 -1.86
C PHE A 189 -21.74 -23.31 -0.91
N SER A 190 -22.03 -24.63 -0.81
CA SER A 190 -22.99 -25.11 0.17
C SER A 190 -22.36 -24.94 1.56
N GLU A 191 -23.06 -24.25 2.45
CA GLU A 191 -22.68 -24.02 3.87
C GLU A 191 -22.77 -25.32 4.71
N GLN A 192 -22.55 -26.49 4.10
CA GLN A 192 -22.49 -27.74 4.84
C GLN A 192 -21.13 -27.80 5.54
N ASP A 193 -21.15 -27.84 6.87
CA ASP A 193 -19.99 -28.24 7.65
C ASP A 193 -19.53 -29.62 7.12
N ILE A 194 -18.35 -29.67 6.52
CA ILE A 194 -17.81 -30.89 5.96
C ILE A 194 -17.46 -31.79 7.16
N GLU A 195 -18.24 -32.85 7.35
CA GLU A 195 -17.93 -33.87 8.35
C GLU A 195 -16.65 -34.59 7.92
N VAL A 196 -15.63 -34.51 8.77
CA VAL A 196 -14.36 -35.22 8.58
C VAL A 196 -14.57 -36.66 9.02
N SER A 197 -14.36 -37.63 8.12
CA SER A 197 -14.35 -39.04 8.47
C SER A 197 -12.94 -39.49 8.84
N ASP A 198 -12.83 -40.57 9.62
CA ASP A 198 -11.54 -41.11 10.09
C ASP A 198 -10.59 -41.50 8.95
N ASP A 199 -11.11 -41.72 7.73
CA ASP A 199 -10.35 -42.08 6.54
C ASP A 199 -9.84 -40.86 5.73
N ASP A 200 -10.13 -39.63 6.16
CA ASP A 200 -9.73 -38.42 5.42
C ASP A 200 -8.26 -38.06 5.66
N VAL A 201 -7.53 -37.82 4.58
CA VAL A 201 -6.16 -37.31 4.65
C VAL A 201 -6.22 -35.80 4.89
N LEU A 202 -5.71 -35.36 6.04
CA LEU A 202 -5.63 -33.95 6.41
C LEU A 202 -4.25 -33.38 6.10
N VAL A 203 -4.23 -32.27 5.35
CA VAL A 203 -3.00 -31.53 5.02
C VAL A 203 -2.94 -30.27 5.87
N PRO A 204 -1.84 -30.05 6.62
CA PRO A 204 -1.69 -28.84 7.43
C PRO A 204 -1.59 -27.59 6.54
N VAL A 205 -2.21 -26.51 6.99
CA VAL A 205 -2.21 -25.21 6.31
C VAL A 205 -2.00 -24.09 7.33
N ALA A 206 -1.31 -23.04 6.89
CA ALA A 206 -1.12 -21.82 7.65
C ALA A 206 -1.24 -20.61 6.71
N GLY A 207 -1.77 -19.49 7.24
CA GLY A 207 -1.85 -18.26 6.48
C GLY A 207 -2.62 -17.17 7.20
N ILE A 208 -2.86 -16.06 6.51
CA ILE A 208 -3.58 -14.90 7.03
C ILE A 208 -5.04 -14.94 6.56
N LEU A 209 -5.97 -14.81 7.49
CA LEU A 209 -7.39 -14.84 7.21
C LEU A 209 -7.85 -13.51 6.58
N ASP A 210 -8.46 -13.63 5.41
CA ASP A 210 -9.12 -12.54 4.70
C ASP A 210 -10.62 -12.78 4.69
N VAL A 211 -11.36 -11.97 5.45
CA VAL A 211 -12.83 -12.07 5.55
C VAL A 211 -13.45 -11.05 4.59
N LEU A 212 -14.27 -11.55 3.68
CA LEU A 212 -15.03 -10.80 2.70
C LEU A 212 -16.54 -10.87 3.07
N ASP A 213 -17.39 -10.14 2.34
CA ASP A 213 -18.81 -10.01 2.69
C ASP A 213 -19.55 -11.35 2.80
N ASN A 214 -19.28 -12.29 1.88
CA ASN A 214 -20.03 -13.55 1.78
C ASN A 214 -19.18 -14.80 1.97
N TYR A 215 -17.86 -14.67 2.14
CA TYR A 215 -16.92 -15.78 2.25
C TYR A 215 -15.61 -15.32 2.90
N ALA A 216 -14.83 -16.28 3.35
CA ALA A 216 -13.50 -16.00 3.88
C ALA A 216 -12.47 -16.96 3.28
N PHE A 217 -11.20 -16.51 3.22
CA PHE A 217 -10.07 -17.30 2.77
C PHE A 217 -8.89 -17.18 3.72
N VAL A 218 -8.16 -18.27 3.91
CA VAL A 218 -6.80 -18.22 4.44
C VAL A 218 -5.85 -18.02 3.27
N ARG A 219 -5.18 -16.88 3.23
CA ARG A 219 -4.16 -16.54 2.25
C ARG A 219 -2.87 -17.27 2.59
N THR A 220 -2.49 -18.24 1.77
CA THR A 220 -1.37 -19.14 2.05
C THR A 220 -0.04 -18.68 1.44
N ALA A 221 -0.09 -17.82 0.43
CA ALA A 221 1.07 -17.31 -0.30
C ALA A 221 1.38 -15.83 -0.03
N GLY A 222 1.04 -15.33 1.16
CA GLY A 222 1.23 -13.92 1.55
C GLY A 222 -0.09 -13.17 1.73
N TYR A 223 -0.19 -11.93 1.21
CA TYR A 223 -1.34 -11.05 1.44
C TYR A 223 -2.28 -10.92 0.24
N LEU A 224 -1.88 -11.43 -0.91
CA LEU A 224 -2.65 -11.39 -2.15
C LEU A 224 -3.39 -12.70 -2.41
N PRO A 225 -4.53 -12.65 -3.13
CA PRO A 225 -5.23 -13.85 -3.57
C PRO A 225 -4.34 -14.80 -4.38
N SER A 226 -4.42 -16.08 -4.06
CA SER A 226 -3.65 -17.16 -4.69
C SER A 226 -4.56 -18.34 -5.05
N PRO A 227 -4.23 -19.11 -6.11
CA PRO A 227 -4.93 -20.35 -6.43
C PRO A 227 -4.92 -21.40 -5.30
N ASN A 228 -3.94 -21.31 -4.40
CA ASN A 228 -3.76 -22.25 -3.28
C ASN A 228 -4.45 -21.78 -1.99
N ASP A 229 -5.20 -20.68 -2.04
CA ASP A 229 -5.93 -20.17 -0.88
C ASP A 229 -6.99 -21.16 -0.42
N VAL A 230 -7.20 -21.20 0.89
CA VAL A 230 -8.10 -22.14 1.54
C VAL A 230 -9.39 -21.44 1.90
N TYR A 231 -10.52 -22.01 1.48
CA TYR A 231 -11.83 -21.50 1.80
C TYR A 231 -12.20 -21.74 3.27
N VAL A 232 -12.79 -20.72 3.91
CA VAL A 232 -13.28 -20.80 5.29
C VAL A 232 -14.75 -20.41 5.30
N SER A 233 -15.60 -21.26 5.86
CA SER A 233 -17.03 -20.97 5.97
C SER A 233 -17.29 -19.84 6.97
N LEU A 234 -18.28 -18.99 6.70
CA LEU A 234 -18.65 -17.91 7.63
C LEU A 234 -19.21 -18.46 8.96
N SER A 235 -19.76 -19.67 8.97
CA SER A 235 -20.14 -20.38 10.19
C SER A 235 -18.92 -20.66 11.07
N MET A 236 -17.81 -21.13 10.47
CA MET A 236 -16.53 -21.35 11.17
C MET A 236 -15.91 -20.04 11.68
N VAL A 237 -15.96 -18.97 10.87
CA VAL A 237 -15.50 -17.63 11.27
C VAL A 237 -16.27 -17.15 12.52
N LYS A 238 -17.60 -17.25 12.52
CA LYS A 238 -18.44 -16.84 13.65
C LYS A 238 -18.25 -17.73 14.88
N LYS A 239 -18.20 -19.05 14.68
CA LYS A 239 -18.04 -20.03 15.75
C LYS A 239 -16.74 -19.83 16.53
N ASN A 240 -15.64 -19.50 15.85
CA ASN A 240 -14.32 -19.33 16.46
C ASN A 240 -13.96 -17.87 16.74
N GLY A 241 -14.84 -16.91 16.47
CA GLY A 241 -14.58 -15.48 16.70
C GLY A 241 -13.42 -14.94 15.87
N LEU A 242 -13.22 -15.50 14.67
CA LEU A 242 -12.15 -15.09 13.74
C LEU A 242 -12.38 -13.69 13.21
N ARG A 243 -11.30 -12.97 12.96
CA ARG A 243 -11.31 -11.61 12.41
C ARG A 243 -10.36 -11.51 11.22
N LYS A 244 -10.65 -10.60 10.28
CA LYS A 244 -9.74 -10.28 9.18
C LYS A 244 -8.35 -9.95 9.73
N GLY A 245 -7.31 -10.54 9.13
CA GLY A 245 -5.92 -10.36 9.57
C GLY A 245 -5.45 -11.35 10.63
N ASP A 246 -6.28 -12.30 11.09
CA ASP A 246 -5.82 -13.37 11.98
C ASP A 246 -4.88 -14.31 11.24
N ALA A 247 -3.76 -14.69 11.87
CA ALA A 247 -2.94 -15.80 11.42
C ALA A 247 -3.59 -17.10 11.91
N VAL A 248 -3.98 -17.97 10.98
CA VAL A 248 -4.67 -19.22 11.27
C VAL A 248 -3.80 -20.38 10.85
N THR A 249 -3.64 -21.35 11.75
CA THR A 249 -3.12 -22.68 11.41
C THR A 249 -4.24 -23.70 11.55
N GLY A 250 -4.23 -24.69 10.67
CA GLY A 250 -5.29 -25.68 10.67
C GLY A 250 -5.03 -26.77 9.64
N ALA A 251 -6.08 -27.48 9.26
CA ALA A 251 -6.00 -28.54 8.27
C ALA A 251 -7.11 -28.44 7.24
N VAL A 252 -6.75 -28.77 6.00
CA VAL A 252 -7.67 -28.96 4.87
C VAL A 252 -7.79 -30.44 4.56
N ARG A 253 -8.96 -30.86 4.08
CA ARG A 253 -9.16 -32.23 3.60
C ARG A 253 -8.65 -32.36 2.17
N GLN A 254 -7.87 -33.37 1.90
CA GLN A 254 -7.49 -33.71 0.54
C GLN A 254 -8.70 -34.31 -0.20
N PRO A 255 -9.04 -33.85 -1.43
CA PRO A 255 -10.13 -34.43 -2.21
C PRO A 255 -9.91 -35.94 -2.43
N ARG A 256 -10.97 -36.75 -2.28
CA ARG A 256 -10.92 -38.19 -2.54
C ARG A 256 -10.85 -38.45 -4.05
N ASP A 257 -10.28 -39.60 -4.43
CA ASP A 257 -10.26 -40.01 -5.83
C ASP A 257 -11.69 -40.18 -6.37
N GLY A 258 -12.01 -39.42 -7.45
CA GLY A 258 -13.35 -39.41 -8.05
C GLY A 258 -14.29 -38.30 -7.51
N GLU A 259 -13.89 -37.56 -6.50
CA GLU A 259 -14.66 -36.41 -5.99
C GLU A 259 -14.48 -35.21 -6.95
N ARG A 260 -15.57 -34.46 -7.16
CA ARG A 260 -15.53 -33.25 -8.00
C ARG A 260 -14.62 -32.23 -7.32
N ARG A 261 -13.47 -31.92 -7.92
CA ARG A 261 -12.54 -30.91 -7.40
C ARG A 261 -13.24 -29.56 -7.35
N GLU A 262 -13.40 -29.06 -6.14
CA GLU A 262 -13.80 -27.66 -5.92
C GLU A 262 -12.63 -26.74 -6.27
N LYS A 263 -12.94 -25.49 -6.58
CA LYS A 263 -11.91 -24.51 -6.97
C LYS A 263 -10.92 -24.25 -5.82
N PHE A 264 -11.38 -24.30 -4.57
CA PHE A 264 -10.59 -24.10 -3.36
C PHE A 264 -10.90 -25.20 -2.35
N ASN A 265 -9.88 -25.70 -1.67
CA ASN A 265 -10.06 -26.67 -0.60
C ASN A 265 -10.65 -25.99 0.64
N PRO A 266 -11.65 -26.56 1.29
CA PRO A 266 -12.21 -26.01 2.51
C PRO A 266 -11.34 -26.32 3.73
N LEU A 267 -11.24 -25.33 4.64
CA LEU A 267 -10.66 -25.53 5.97
C LEU A 267 -11.63 -26.38 6.81
N VAL A 268 -11.15 -27.50 7.35
CA VAL A 268 -11.97 -28.43 8.14
C VAL A 268 -11.68 -28.35 9.64
N ARG A 269 -10.47 -27.94 10.01
CA ARG A 269 -10.05 -27.81 11.41
C ARG A 269 -9.16 -26.60 11.60
N ILE A 270 -9.34 -25.89 12.73
CA ILE A 270 -8.46 -24.82 13.17
C ILE A 270 -7.66 -25.35 14.35
N ASP A 271 -6.34 -25.24 14.26
CA ASP A 271 -5.43 -25.67 15.31
C ASP A 271 -5.03 -24.49 16.20
N THR A 272 -4.64 -23.34 15.60
CA THR A 272 -4.33 -22.12 16.35
C THR A 272 -4.84 -20.86 15.65
N ILE A 273 -5.09 -19.80 16.44
CA ILE A 273 -5.38 -18.46 15.98
C ILE A 273 -4.35 -17.52 16.58
N ASN A 274 -3.54 -16.88 15.71
CA ASN A 274 -2.42 -16.02 16.13
C ASN A 274 -1.44 -16.73 17.12
N GLY A 275 -1.25 -18.03 16.98
CA GLY A 275 -0.39 -18.82 17.86
C GLY A 275 -1.01 -19.24 19.19
N THR A 276 -2.26 -18.85 19.47
CA THR A 276 -3.00 -19.22 20.68
C THR A 276 -4.13 -20.21 20.37
N ASP A 277 -4.62 -20.88 21.41
CA ASP A 277 -5.79 -21.75 21.31
C ASP A 277 -7.03 -20.96 20.85
N PRO A 278 -7.89 -21.54 19.98
CA PRO A 278 -9.09 -20.87 19.47
C PRO A 278 -10.03 -20.36 20.57
N ASP A 279 -10.18 -21.05 21.69
CA ASP A 279 -11.06 -20.65 22.78
C ASP A 279 -10.52 -19.44 23.55
N GLN A 280 -9.21 -19.34 23.75
CA GLN A 280 -8.56 -18.17 24.32
C GLN A 280 -8.65 -16.96 23.38
N SER A 281 -8.49 -17.20 22.08
CA SER A 281 -8.56 -16.14 21.06
C SER A 281 -9.92 -15.42 21.00
N ARG A 282 -11.01 -16.07 21.42
CA ARG A 282 -12.36 -15.44 21.45
C ARG A 282 -12.48 -14.31 22.47
N GLN A 283 -11.74 -14.38 23.57
CA GLN A 283 -11.83 -13.43 24.69
C GLN A 283 -11.03 -12.14 24.47
N ARG A 284 -10.22 -12.07 23.41
CA ARG A 284 -9.38 -10.91 23.11
C ARG A 284 -10.24 -9.66 22.86
N PRO A 285 -9.81 -8.47 23.37
CA PRO A 285 -10.52 -7.22 23.13
C PRO A 285 -10.50 -6.86 21.64
N GLU A 286 -11.49 -6.13 21.17
CA GLU A 286 -11.48 -5.56 19.83
C GLU A 286 -10.61 -4.29 19.79
N PHE A 287 -9.82 -4.14 18.72
CA PHE A 287 -8.97 -2.95 18.54
C PHE A 287 -9.75 -1.63 18.66
N SER A 288 -11.00 -1.59 18.19
CA SER A 288 -11.86 -0.42 18.25
C SER A 288 -12.27 -0.01 19.66
N LYS A 289 -12.22 -0.95 20.62
CA LYS A 289 -12.60 -0.75 22.03
C LYS A 289 -11.42 -0.40 22.93
N LEU A 290 -10.17 -0.48 22.39
CA LEU A 290 -8.97 -0.14 23.13
C LEU A 290 -8.83 1.37 23.28
N THR A 291 -8.50 1.85 24.48
CA THR A 291 -8.36 3.29 24.80
C THR A 291 -7.09 3.85 24.15
N PRO A 292 -7.19 4.85 23.25
CA PRO A 292 -6.01 5.43 22.61
C PRO A 292 -5.35 6.48 23.50
N LEU A 293 -4.02 6.42 23.59
CA LEU A 293 -3.19 7.41 24.28
C LEU A 293 -2.21 8.08 23.31
N TYR A 294 -1.63 9.21 23.73
CA TYR A 294 -0.46 9.77 23.05
C TYR A 294 0.76 8.84 23.23
N PRO A 295 1.70 8.85 22.28
CA PRO A 295 2.99 8.19 22.48
C PRO A 295 3.68 8.67 23.75
N GLN A 296 4.12 7.74 24.59
CA GLN A 296 4.81 8.00 25.85
C GLN A 296 6.18 7.34 25.91
N GLU A 297 6.32 6.18 25.29
CA GLU A 297 7.57 5.44 25.21
C GLU A 297 8.26 5.74 23.88
N ARG A 298 9.52 6.18 23.96
CA ARG A 298 10.32 6.56 22.79
C ARG A 298 10.92 5.35 22.11
N LEU A 299 10.77 5.26 20.79
CA LEU A 299 11.54 4.38 19.92
C LEU A 299 12.85 5.08 19.57
N ARG A 300 13.94 4.78 20.28
CA ARG A 300 15.25 5.35 19.99
C ARG A 300 15.81 4.73 18.73
N LEU A 301 16.27 5.60 17.82
CA LEU A 301 16.81 5.18 16.52
C LEU A 301 18.34 5.22 16.48
N GLU A 302 18.97 5.88 17.41
CA GLU A 302 20.43 5.91 17.50
C GLU A 302 20.99 4.49 17.69
N THR A 303 21.88 4.07 16.79
CA THR A 303 22.58 2.78 16.81
C THR A 303 24.08 3.00 16.88
N GLU A 304 24.76 3.05 15.73
CA GLU A 304 26.20 3.26 15.62
C GLU A 304 26.54 4.74 15.50
N PRO A 305 27.71 5.19 16.01
CA PRO A 305 28.15 6.59 15.91
C PRO A 305 28.15 7.14 14.49
N GLY A 306 28.45 6.28 13.50
CA GLY A 306 28.52 6.61 12.07
C GLY A 306 27.17 6.77 11.39
N ASN A 307 26.09 6.25 11.97
CA ASN A 307 24.74 6.37 11.38
C ASN A 307 24.13 7.74 11.74
N LEU A 308 24.53 8.76 11.00
CA LEU A 308 24.05 10.13 11.24
C LEU A 308 22.57 10.31 10.96
N THR A 309 21.98 9.49 10.08
CA THR A 309 20.55 9.56 9.75
C THR A 309 19.68 9.34 10.96
N THR A 310 19.89 8.25 11.68
CA THR A 310 19.10 7.89 12.87
C THR A 310 19.35 8.86 14.02
N ARG A 311 20.61 9.33 14.17
CA ARG A 311 20.98 10.33 15.18
C ARG A 311 20.28 11.67 14.95
N VAL A 312 20.21 12.14 13.71
CA VAL A 312 19.50 13.39 13.33
C VAL A 312 18.00 13.24 13.62
N ILE A 313 17.38 12.14 13.21
CA ILE A 313 15.93 11.91 13.42
C ILE A 313 15.60 11.94 14.91
N ASP A 314 16.39 11.29 15.74
CA ASP A 314 16.19 11.27 17.18
C ASP A 314 16.21 12.67 17.83
N LEU A 315 16.99 13.60 17.29
CA LEU A 315 17.09 14.97 17.79
C LEU A 315 16.01 15.91 17.24
N VAL A 316 15.62 15.69 15.97
CA VAL A 316 14.75 16.62 15.23
C VAL A 316 13.29 16.20 15.26
N SER A 317 13.01 14.91 15.14
CA SER A 317 11.65 14.34 15.09
C SER A 317 11.60 13.03 15.84
N PRO A 318 11.67 13.05 17.20
CA PRO A 318 11.63 11.82 17.99
C PRO A 318 10.35 11.03 17.72
N ILE A 319 10.48 9.72 17.65
CA ILE A 319 9.39 8.78 17.38
C ILE A 319 9.05 8.04 18.66
N GLY A 320 7.77 7.92 18.97
CA GLY A 320 7.27 7.13 20.09
C GLY A 320 6.40 5.95 19.64
N LYS A 321 6.25 4.96 20.51
CA LYS A 321 5.30 3.85 20.33
C LYS A 321 3.88 4.42 20.21
N GLY A 322 3.18 4.09 19.11
CA GLY A 322 1.88 4.68 18.80
C GLY A 322 1.92 5.94 17.93
N GLN A 323 3.09 6.34 17.41
CA GLN A 323 3.25 7.53 16.56
C GLN A 323 2.55 7.39 15.22
N ARG A 324 1.94 8.48 14.73
CA ARG A 324 1.49 8.66 13.35
C ARG A 324 2.42 9.63 12.65
N GLY A 325 3.49 9.10 12.01
CA GLY A 325 4.53 9.91 11.40
C GLY A 325 4.40 9.97 9.88
N LEU A 326 4.60 11.17 9.33
CA LEU A 326 4.76 11.38 7.90
C LEU A 326 6.24 11.67 7.59
N ILE A 327 6.80 10.91 6.66
CA ILE A 327 8.11 11.18 6.05
C ILE A 327 7.84 11.86 4.70
N VAL A 328 7.88 13.19 4.72
CA VAL A 328 7.57 14.02 3.55
C VAL A 328 8.79 14.07 2.66
N SER A 329 8.70 13.51 1.46
CA SER A 329 9.84 13.33 0.58
C SER A 329 9.56 13.78 -0.84
N PRO A 330 10.28 14.78 -1.35
CA PRO A 330 10.34 15.01 -2.79
C PRO A 330 11.05 13.85 -3.51
N PRO A 331 10.84 13.69 -4.82
CA PRO A 331 11.57 12.68 -5.59
C PRO A 331 13.09 12.83 -5.48
N LYS A 332 13.80 11.71 -5.29
CA LYS A 332 15.27 11.61 -5.19
C LYS A 332 15.90 12.23 -3.92
N ALA A 333 15.11 12.49 -2.88
CA ALA A 333 15.60 13.04 -1.61
C ALA A 333 16.17 11.98 -0.63
N GLY A 334 16.24 10.71 -1.02
CA GLY A 334 16.81 9.64 -0.17
C GLY A 334 15.78 8.94 0.72
N LYS A 335 14.50 8.94 0.32
CA LYS A 335 13.38 8.28 1.02
C LYS A 335 13.72 6.85 1.48
N THR A 336 14.16 5.99 0.57
CA THR A 336 14.46 4.57 0.82
C THR A 336 15.57 4.39 1.85
N MET A 337 16.64 5.20 1.77
CA MET A 337 17.74 5.18 2.75
C MET A 337 17.26 5.52 4.16
N VAL A 338 16.36 6.51 4.29
CA VAL A 338 15.79 6.90 5.58
C VAL A 338 14.91 5.78 6.15
N LEU A 339 14.05 5.18 5.33
CA LEU A 339 13.20 4.05 5.75
C LEU A 339 14.02 2.84 6.19
N GLN A 340 15.04 2.45 5.42
CA GLN A 340 15.93 1.34 5.77
C GLN A 340 16.68 1.63 7.09
N SER A 341 17.16 2.87 7.27
CA SER A 341 17.84 3.28 8.50
C SER A 341 16.92 3.19 9.71
N ILE A 342 15.66 3.65 9.59
CA ILE A 342 14.64 3.55 10.65
C ILE A 342 14.30 2.08 10.93
N ALA A 343 14.06 1.27 9.88
CA ALA A 343 13.74 -0.14 10.02
C ALA A 343 14.82 -0.91 10.78
N ASN A 344 16.08 -0.74 10.38
CA ASN A 344 17.22 -1.41 11.01
C ASN A 344 17.45 -0.93 12.44
N ALA A 345 17.24 0.35 12.71
CA ALA A 345 17.34 0.90 14.07
C ALA A 345 16.29 0.31 15.01
N ILE A 346 15.04 0.19 14.55
CA ILE A 346 13.95 -0.42 15.33
C ILE A 346 14.27 -1.88 15.66
N VAL A 347 14.67 -2.67 14.68
CA VAL A 347 15.04 -4.08 14.90
C VAL A 347 16.21 -4.23 15.86
N THR A 348 17.16 -3.30 15.83
CA THR A 348 18.34 -3.34 16.69
C THR A 348 18.03 -2.93 18.12
N ASN A 349 17.30 -1.82 18.31
CA ASN A 349 17.09 -1.21 19.62
C ASN A 349 15.81 -1.71 20.31
N ASN A 350 14.80 -2.15 19.53
CA ASN A 350 13.50 -2.59 20.01
C ASN A 350 13.13 -3.94 19.40
N PRO A 351 13.88 -5.03 19.71
CA PRO A 351 13.63 -6.35 19.13
C PRO A 351 12.28 -6.96 19.56
N GLU A 352 11.65 -6.42 20.59
CA GLU A 352 10.28 -6.78 21.02
C GLU A 352 9.21 -6.27 20.06
N CYS A 353 9.49 -5.25 19.27
CA CYS A 353 8.55 -4.67 18.33
C CYS A 353 8.40 -5.54 17.08
N HIS A 354 7.18 -5.83 16.67
CA HIS A 354 6.90 -6.46 15.39
C HIS A 354 6.98 -5.44 14.25
N LEU A 355 7.99 -5.54 13.41
CA LEU A 355 8.19 -4.64 12.27
C LEU A 355 7.55 -5.18 11.01
N MET A 356 6.64 -4.40 10.43
CA MET A 356 5.99 -4.66 9.13
C MET A 356 6.36 -3.54 8.15
N VAL A 357 6.83 -3.91 6.96
CA VAL A 357 7.13 -2.97 5.88
C VAL A 357 6.15 -3.20 4.74
N VAL A 358 5.29 -2.22 4.47
CA VAL A 358 4.24 -2.29 3.46
C VAL A 358 4.63 -1.43 2.27
N LEU A 359 4.93 -2.08 1.15
CA LEU A 359 5.37 -1.44 -0.09
C LEU A 359 4.25 -1.49 -1.13
N VAL A 360 3.76 -0.32 -1.52
CA VAL A 360 2.61 -0.17 -2.44
C VAL A 360 3.05 0.53 -3.71
N ASP A 361 2.82 -0.11 -4.86
CA ASP A 361 3.17 0.43 -6.19
C ASP A 361 4.67 0.75 -6.29
N GLU A 362 5.52 -0.05 -5.60
CA GLU A 362 6.98 0.08 -5.65
C GLU A 362 7.60 -0.83 -6.72
N ARG A 363 8.86 -0.55 -7.06
CA ARG A 363 9.61 -1.31 -8.05
C ARG A 363 10.04 -2.67 -7.51
N PRO A 364 10.02 -3.75 -8.31
CA PRO A 364 10.45 -5.07 -7.86
C PRO A 364 11.88 -5.12 -7.29
N GLU A 365 12.81 -4.33 -7.86
CA GLU A 365 14.17 -4.22 -7.36
C GLU A 365 14.24 -3.55 -5.97
N GLU A 366 13.42 -2.52 -5.70
CA GLU A 366 13.35 -1.85 -4.39
C GLU A 366 12.70 -2.77 -3.34
N VAL A 367 11.71 -3.58 -3.74
CA VAL A 367 11.14 -4.62 -2.88
C VAL A 367 12.18 -5.66 -2.49
N THR A 368 12.95 -6.16 -3.46
CA THR A 368 14.01 -7.15 -3.21
C THR A 368 15.10 -6.59 -2.30
N ASP A 369 15.49 -5.34 -2.51
CA ASP A 369 16.47 -4.66 -1.67
C ASP A 369 15.99 -4.53 -0.22
N MET A 370 14.73 -4.12 -0.02
CA MET A 370 14.12 -4.03 1.29
C MET A 370 14.04 -5.39 1.99
N GLN A 371 13.65 -6.45 1.28
CA GLN A 371 13.60 -7.82 1.81
C GLN A 371 14.96 -8.36 2.25
N ARG A 372 16.04 -7.91 1.61
CA ARG A 372 17.41 -8.33 1.95
C ARG A 372 18.04 -7.50 3.05
N SER A 373 17.67 -6.21 3.15
CA SER A 373 18.29 -5.25 4.06
C SER A 373 17.59 -5.15 5.41
N VAL A 374 16.30 -5.54 5.50
CA VAL A 374 15.49 -5.37 6.71
C VAL A 374 15.06 -6.72 7.27
N LYS A 375 15.28 -6.93 8.56
CA LYS A 375 14.77 -8.09 9.31
C LYS A 375 13.38 -7.77 9.85
N GLY A 376 12.37 -7.90 8.99
CA GLY A 376 10.97 -7.64 9.34
C GLY A 376 10.05 -8.33 8.35
N GLU A 377 8.74 -8.24 8.57
CA GLU A 377 7.75 -8.75 7.65
C GLU A 377 7.57 -7.76 6.48
N VAL A 378 8.06 -8.11 5.28
CA VAL A 378 7.96 -7.27 4.09
C VAL A 378 6.77 -7.71 3.25
N ILE A 379 5.79 -6.84 3.13
CA ILE A 379 4.52 -7.03 2.43
C ILE A 379 4.52 -6.10 1.22
N SER A 380 4.34 -6.62 0.02
CA SER A 380 4.48 -5.79 -1.17
C SER A 380 3.45 -6.08 -2.25
N SER A 381 3.10 -5.01 -2.98
CA SER A 381 2.38 -5.06 -4.24
C SER A 381 3.09 -4.14 -5.22
N THR A 382 3.76 -4.73 -6.22
CA THR A 382 4.62 -4.04 -7.18
C THR A 382 3.81 -3.30 -8.25
N PHE A 383 4.41 -2.31 -8.91
CA PHE A 383 3.73 -1.39 -9.84
C PHE A 383 3.08 -2.06 -11.07
N ASP A 384 3.47 -3.30 -11.36
CA ASP A 384 2.91 -4.12 -12.46
C ASP A 384 1.55 -4.75 -12.12
N ARG A 385 1.08 -4.59 -10.87
CA ARG A 385 -0.20 -5.10 -10.40
C ARG A 385 -1.32 -4.06 -10.54
N PRO A 386 -2.59 -4.51 -10.64
CA PRO A 386 -3.73 -3.60 -10.66
C PRO A 386 -3.89 -2.84 -9.32
N ALA A 387 -4.55 -1.69 -9.37
CA ALA A 387 -4.76 -0.83 -8.20
C ALA A 387 -5.53 -1.54 -7.06
N GLU A 388 -6.41 -2.47 -7.39
CA GLU A 388 -7.16 -3.28 -6.43
C GLU A 388 -6.23 -4.14 -5.56
N ASP A 389 -5.18 -4.73 -6.14
CA ASP A 389 -4.20 -5.53 -5.41
C ASP A 389 -3.45 -4.68 -4.37
N HIS A 390 -3.15 -3.41 -4.68
CA HIS A 390 -2.51 -2.48 -3.75
C HIS A 390 -3.41 -2.20 -2.54
N THR A 391 -4.72 -2.03 -2.77
CA THR A 391 -5.68 -1.78 -1.68
C THR A 391 -5.90 -3.02 -0.82
N ILE A 392 -6.01 -4.21 -1.43
CA ILE A 392 -6.17 -5.49 -0.73
C ILE A 392 -4.98 -5.75 0.21
N VAL A 393 -3.76 -5.59 -0.30
CA VAL A 393 -2.53 -5.79 0.48
C VAL A 393 -2.48 -4.83 1.67
N ALA A 394 -2.74 -3.54 1.45
CA ALA A 394 -2.70 -2.55 2.52
C ALA A 394 -3.78 -2.82 3.58
N GLU A 395 -5.01 -3.15 3.16
CA GLU A 395 -6.10 -3.47 4.10
C GLU A 395 -5.80 -4.71 4.95
N LEU A 396 -5.30 -5.77 4.32
CA LEU A 396 -5.00 -6.99 5.06
C LEU A 396 -3.80 -6.79 5.99
N ALA A 397 -2.79 -6.02 5.57
CA ALA A 397 -1.62 -5.69 6.39
C ALA A 397 -2.01 -4.90 7.65
N ILE A 398 -2.84 -3.85 7.52
CA ILE A 398 -3.26 -3.07 8.70
C ILE A 398 -4.19 -3.88 9.62
N GLU A 399 -5.04 -4.74 9.09
CA GLU A 399 -5.85 -5.62 9.92
C GLU A 399 -4.96 -6.65 10.64
N ARG A 400 -3.92 -7.20 9.99
CA ARG A 400 -2.92 -8.04 10.65
C ARG A 400 -2.22 -7.31 11.79
N ALA A 401 -1.76 -6.08 11.56
CA ALA A 401 -1.15 -5.24 12.59
C ALA A 401 -2.07 -5.05 13.80
N LYS A 402 -3.37 -4.77 13.57
CA LYS A 402 -4.37 -4.64 14.65
C LYS A 402 -4.54 -5.93 15.45
N ARG A 403 -4.49 -7.11 14.78
CA ARG A 403 -4.59 -8.41 15.50
C ARG A 403 -3.41 -8.62 16.44
N LEU A 404 -2.21 -8.24 16.03
CA LEU A 404 -1.03 -8.31 16.89
C LEU A 404 -1.15 -7.37 18.11
N VAL A 405 -1.65 -6.14 17.88
CA VAL A 405 -1.87 -5.19 18.98
C VAL A 405 -2.96 -5.64 19.94
N GLU A 406 -4.02 -6.33 19.48
CA GLU A 406 -5.03 -6.95 20.34
C GLU A 406 -4.46 -8.03 21.28
N LEU A 407 -3.30 -8.58 20.95
CA LEU A 407 -2.53 -9.51 21.77
C LEU A 407 -1.53 -8.83 22.71
N GLY A 408 -1.47 -7.49 22.69
CA GLY A 408 -0.55 -6.71 23.53
C GLY A 408 0.83 -6.46 22.92
N HIS A 409 1.04 -6.76 21.63
CA HIS A 409 2.32 -6.50 20.96
C HIS A 409 2.47 -5.04 20.55
N ASP A 410 3.71 -4.54 20.58
CA ASP A 410 4.09 -3.31 19.93
C ASP A 410 4.38 -3.57 18.45
N VAL A 411 3.63 -2.91 17.58
CA VAL A 411 3.74 -3.08 16.13
C VAL A 411 4.17 -1.78 15.48
N VAL A 412 5.18 -1.86 14.62
CA VAL A 412 5.63 -0.74 13.79
C VAL A 412 5.38 -1.06 12.32
N VAL A 413 4.59 -0.22 11.66
CA VAL A 413 4.30 -0.31 10.23
C VAL A 413 5.01 0.82 9.51
N LEU A 414 5.92 0.47 8.59
CA LEU A 414 6.53 1.40 7.63
C LEU A 414 5.78 1.29 6.31
N LEU A 415 5.09 2.35 5.90
CA LEU A 415 4.32 2.37 4.65
C LEU A 415 5.03 3.19 3.58
N ASP A 416 5.35 2.59 2.47
CA ASP A 416 5.89 3.25 1.29
C ASP A 416 5.02 2.99 0.05
N SER A 417 4.16 3.91 -0.39
CA SER A 417 3.90 5.24 0.15
C SER A 417 2.40 5.53 0.31
N MET A 418 2.07 6.44 1.20
CA MET A 418 0.70 6.91 1.41
C MET A 418 0.12 7.58 0.15
N THR A 419 0.93 8.31 -0.59
CA THR A 419 0.52 8.96 -1.85
C THR A 419 0.10 7.94 -2.90
N ARG A 420 0.86 6.86 -3.06
CA ARG A 420 0.55 5.78 -4.00
C ARG A 420 -0.66 4.98 -3.55
N LEU A 421 -0.78 4.72 -2.25
CA LEU A 421 -1.96 4.08 -1.67
C LEU A 421 -3.22 4.93 -1.92
N GLY A 422 -3.15 6.25 -1.73
CA GLY A 422 -4.26 7.16 -2.05
C GLY A 422 -4.64 7.14 -3.53
N ARG A 423 -3.66 7.08 -4.43
CA ARG A 423 -3.90 6.92 -5.88
C ARG A 423 -4.57 5.58 -6.19
N ALA A 424 -4.11 4.49 -5.57
CA ALA A 424 -4.69 3.15 -5.76
C ALA A 424 -6.16 3.12 -5.35
N TYR A 425 -6.51 3.68 -4.20
CA TYR A 425 -7.92 3.80 -3.79
C TYR A 425 -8.74 4.68 -4.72
N ASN A 426 -8.17 5.76 -5.25
CA ASN A 426 -8.88 6.62 -6.21
C ASN A 426 -9.16 5.92 -7.55
N LEU A 427 -8.33 4.96 -7.94
CA LEU A 427 -8.52 4.15 -9.15
C LEU A 427 -9.43 2.95 -8.90
N ALA A 428 -9.34 2.30 -7.75
CA ALA A 428 -10.07 1.08 -7.42
C ALA A 428 -11.50 1.35 -6.91
N ALA A 429 -11.74 2.50 -6.25
CA ALA A 429 -13.05 2.81 -5.69
C ALA A 429 -14.05 3.21 -6.78
N PRO A 430 -15.33 2.77 -6.67
CA PRO A 430 -16.38 3.26 -7.54
C PRO A 430 -16.56 4.77 -7.35
N ALA A 431 -16.66 5.52 -8.46
CA ALA A 431 -16.78 6.96 -8.46
C ALA A 431 -18.04 7.42 -7.72
N SER A 432 -17.90 8.22 -6.66
CA SER A 432 -19.02 8.80 -5.91
C SER A 432 -19.62 10.05 -6.58
N GLY A 433 -18.90 10.62 -7.57
CA GLY A 433 -19.24 11.87 -8.22
C GLY A 433 -18.84 13.12 -7.44
N ARG A 434 -18.27 13.02 -6.26
CA ARG A 434 -17.76 14.14 -5.44
C ARG A 434 -16.27 14.31 -5.64
N ILE A 435 -15.90 14.84 -6.80
CA ILE A 435 -14.50 14.98 -7.19
C ILE A 435 -13.95 16.30 -6.61
N LEU A 436 -12.87 16.17 -5.85
CA LEU A 436 -12.06 17.27 -5.33
C LEU A 436 -11.14 17.82 -6.44
N SER A 437 -10.49 18.96 -6.17
CA SER A 437 -9.42 19.45 -7.05
C SER A 437 -8.36 18.39 -7.27
N GLY A 438 -7.81 18.31 -8.49
CA GLY A 438 -6.82 17.27 -8.84
C GLY A 438 -7.39 15.91 -9.23
N GLY A 439 -8.74 15.76 -9.33
CA GLY A 439 -9.38 14.52 -9.81
C GLY A 439 -9.47 13.43 -8.75
N VAL A 440 -9.43 13.78 -7.46
CA VAL A 440 -9.55 12.84 -6.35
C VAL A 440 -11.00 12.72 -5.92
N ASP A 441 -11.54 11.51 -5.87
CA ASP A 441 -12.85 11.28 -5.27
C ASP A 441 -12.76 11.38 -3.74
N SER A 442 -13.64 12.16 -3.14
CA SER A 442 -13.64 12.40 -1.69
C SER A 442 -13.80 11.11 -0.85
N THR A 443 -14.49 10.11 -1.38
CA THR A 443 -14.68 8.83 -0.71
C THR A 443 -13.44 7.94 -0.76
N ALA A 444 -12.61 8.09 -1.78
CA ALA A 444 -11.37 7.35 -1.95
C ALA A 444 -10.30 7.69 -0.90
N LEU A 445 -10.39 8.85 -0.25
CA LEU A 445 -9.46 9.27 0.80
C LEU A 445 -9.78 8.68 2.18
N TYR A 446 -11.00 8.18 2.38
CA TYR A 446 -11.42 7.65 3.67
C TYR A 446 -10.68 6.36 4.09
N PRO A 447 -10.54 5.32 3.23
CA PRO A 447 -9.84 4.10 3.62
C PRO A 447 -8.36 4.32 4.01
N PRO A 448 -7.54 5.07 3.22
CA PRO A 448 -6.17 5.34 3.63
C PRO A 448 -6.09 6.23 4.89
N LYS A 449 -7.05 7.13 5.14
CA LYS A 449 -7.15 7.83 6.43
C LYS A 449 -7.42 6.88 7.59
N ARG A 450 -8.28 5.89 7.39
CA ARG A 450 -8.56 4.85 8.37
C ARG A 450 -7.34 3.97 8.64
N PHE A 451 -6.55 3.68 7.60
CA PHE A 451 -5.27 3.01 7.72
C PHE A 451 -4.32 3.82 8.63
N PHE A 452 -4.00 5.04 8.24
CA PHE A 452 -3.05 5.89 8.95
C PHE A 452 -3.56 6.28 10.36
N GLY A 453 -4.85 6.56 10.48
CA GLY A 453 -5.52 6.89 11.74
C GLY A 453 -5.62 5.73 12.74
N ALA A 454 -5.27 4.51 12.33
CA ALA A 454 -5.21 3.36 13.24
C ALA A 454 -4.05 3.48 14.24
N ALA A 455 -2.98 4.21 13.91
CA ALA A 455 -1.80 4.37 14.76
C ALA A 455 -2.17 5.05 16.10
N ARG A 456 -1.84 4.39 17.19
CA ARG A 456 -2.09 4.83 18.57
C ARG A 456 -1.28 4.03 19.57
N ASN A 457 -0.92 4.65 20.67
CA ASN A 457 -0.52 3.95 21.89
C ASN A 457 -1.79 3.52 22.64
N ILE A 458 -1.77 2.39 23.32
CA ILE A 458 -2.93 1.81 23.98
C ILE A 458 -2.70 1.72 25.48
N GLU A 459 -3.72 2.09 26.24
CA GLU A 459 -3.71 1.96 27.68
C GLU A 459 -3.64 0.49 28.08
N ASN A 460 -2.69 0.17 28.97
CA ASN A 460 -2.45 -1.18 29.51
C ASN A 460 -2.00 -2.26 28.51
N GLY A 461 -1.45 -1.90 27.37
CA GLY A 461 -0.74 -2.86 26.52
C GLY A 461 -0.78 -2.63 25.04
N GLY A 462 0.37 -2.83 24.40
CA GLY A 462 0.58 -2.77 22.99
C GLY A 462 0.52 -1.37 22.39
N SER A 463 1.06 -1.23 21.21
CA SER A 463 0.98 0.01 20.44
C SER A 463 0.98 -0.27 18.94
N LEU A 464 0.39 0.63 18.16
CA LEU A 464 0.49 0.64 16.71
C LEU A 464 1.15 1.94 16.26
N THR A 465 2.38 1.86 15.82
CA THR A 465 3.14 2.97 15.23
C THR A 465 3.04 2.87 13.71
N ILE A 466 2.73 3.95 13.02
CA ILE A 466 2.71 3.98 11.55
C ILE A 466 3.58 5.16 11.08
N LEU A 467 4.63 4.85 10.33
CA LEU A 467 5.47 5.82 9.65
C LEU A 467 5.26 5.67 8.14
N ALA A 468 4.61 6.64 7.54
CA ALA A 468 4.26 6.59 6.13
C ALA A 468 5.01 7.64 5.33
N THR A 469 5.56 7.26 4.18
CA THR A 469 6.13 8.23 3.26
C THR A 469 5.04 8.93 2.47
N ALA A 470 5.18 10.24 2.30
CA ALA A 470 4.33 11.06 1.45
C ALA A 470 5.18 11.72 0.37
N LEU A 471 4.79 11.52 -0.89
CA LEU A 471 5.48 12.12 -2.03
C LEU A 471 4.94 13.53 -2.26
N VAL A 472 5.85 14.50 -2.31
CA VAL A 472 5.56 15.91 -2.59
C VAL A 472 6.37 16.40 -3.78
N GLU A 473 6.04 17.58 -4.32
CA GLU A 473 6.76 18.18 -5.45
C GLU A 473 6.82 17.28 -6.70
N THR A 474 5.79 16.45 -6.90
CA THR A 474 5.68 15.56 -8.06
C THR A 474 5.14 16.25 -9.30
N GLY A 475 4.65 17.49 -9.16
CA GLY A 475 3.92 18.22 -10.19
C GLY A 475 2.48 17.75 -10.40
N SER A 476 2.00 16.81 -9.57
CA SER A 476 0.64 16.28 -9.62
C SER A 476 -0.27 16.95 -8.59
N ARG A 477 -1.33 17.61 -9.04
CA ARG A 477 -2.35 18.17 -8.14
C ARG A 477 -3.07 17.11 -7.30
N MET A 478 -3.16 15.89 -7.82
CA MET A 478 -3.71 14.75 -7.07
C MET A 478 -2.87 14.49 -5.81
N ASP A 479 -1.56 14.47 -5.94
CA ASP A 479 -0.65 14.19 -4.82
C ASP A 479 -0.68 15.30 -3.78
N GLU A 480 -0.82 16.54 -4.22
CA GLU A 480 -0.97 17.70 -3.32
C GLU A 480 -2.24 17.56 -2.46
N VAL A 481 -3.37 17.20 -3.09
CA VAL A 481 -4.63 16.98 -2.36
C VAL A 481 -4.51 15.80 -1.39
N ILE A 482 -3.94 14.69 -1.84
CA ILE A 482 -3.70 13.52 -0.99
C ILE A 482 -2.82 13.91 0.20
N PHE A 483 -1.72 14.62 -0.03
CA PHE A 483 -0.80 15.06 1.03
C PHE A 483 -1.48 15.96 2.06
N GLU A 484 -2.21 17.01 1.63
CA GLU A 484 -2.90 17.92 2.54
C GLU A 484 -3.95 17.20 3.42
N GLU A 485 -4.61 16.18 2.89
CA GLU A 485 -5.57 15.38 3.64
C GLU A 485 -4.93 14.53 4.75
N PHE A 486 -3.66 14.12 4.59
CA PHE A 486 -2.94 13.34 5.60
C PHE A 486 -2.11 14.18 6.56
N LYS A 487 -1.63 15.36 6.14
CA LYS A 487 -0.84 16.27 6.96
C LYS A 487 -1.53 16.62 8.28
N GLY A 488 -2.85 16.88 8.22
CA GLY A 488 -3.65 17.14 9.42
C GLY A 488 -3.87 15.93 10.35
N THR A 489 -3.65 14.70 9.85
CA THR A 489 -3.86 13.47 10.61
C THR A 489 -2.61 13.04 11.38
N GLY A 490 -1.44 13.37 10.88
CA GLY A 490 -0.15 13.06 11.49
C GLY A 490 0.11 13.83 12.80
N ASN A 491 0.93 13.26 13.69
CA ASN A 491 1.44 13.90 14.89
C ASN A 491 2.99 13.95 14.94
N MET A 492 3.65 13.59 13.82
CA MET A 492 5.09 13.72 13.60
C MET A 492 5.32 13.95 12.10
N GLU A 493 6.23 14.82 11.76
CA GLU A 493 6.65 15.10 10.39
C GLU A 493 8.17 15.11 10.30
N LEU A 494 8.72 14.28 9.40
CA LEU A 494 10.11 14.29 9.00
C LEU A 494 10.17 14.74 7.54
N LYS A 495 10.60 15.97 7.30
CA LYS A 495 10.64 16.54 5.97
C LYS A 495 12.02 16.39 5.36
N LEU A 496 12.08 15.81 4.17
CA LEU A 496 13.29 15.76 3.34
C LEU A 496 13.26 16.89 2.31
N ASP A 497 14.45 17.38 1.97
CA ASP A 497 14.62 18.46 1.00
C ASP A 497 15.44 18.01 -0.21
N ARG A 498 14.93 18.33 -1.41
CA ARG A 498 15.57 17.98 -2.67
C ARG A 498 16.86 18.78 -2.93
N LYS A 499 16.90 20.05 -2.52
CA LYS A 499 18.08 20.91 -2.75
C LYS A 499 19.29 20.40 -1.96
N LEU A 500 19.08 19.88 -0.75
CA LEU A 500 20.12 19.23 0.05
C LEU A 500 20.62 17.95 -0.62
N ALA A 501 19.68 17.12 -1.11
CA ALA A 501 20.03 15.87 -1.81
C ALA A 501 20.78 16.13 -3.12
N ASP A 502 20.40 17.15 -3.91
CA ASP A 502 21.09 17.55 -5.14
C ASP A 502 22.55 17.98 -4.83
N LYS A 503 22.79 18.59 -3.65
CA LYS A 503 24.14 18.92 -3.13
C LYS A 503 24.85 17.75 -2.46
N ARG A 504 24.26 16.53 -2.46
CA ARG A 504 24.82 15.33 -1.82
C ARG A 504 24.98 15.43 -0.29
N ILE A 505 24.17 16.25 0.35
CA ILE A 505 24.09 16.35 1.81
C ILE A 505 23.06 15.31 2.28
N PHE A 506 23.52 14.27 3.00
CA PHE A 506 22.68 13.20 3.54
C PHE A 506 22.93 12.98 5.03
N PRO A 507 21.86 12.75 5.84
CA PRO A 507 20.45 12.77 5.43
C PRO A 507 20.00 14.18 5.00
N SER A 508 19.18 14.24 3.96
CA SER A 508 18.67 15.51 3.40
C SER A 508 17.48 16.05 4.19
N VAL A 509 17.59 16.07 5.52
CA VAL A 509 16.51 16.46 6.44
C VAL A 509 16.44 17.98 6.56
N ASP A 510 15.24 18.51 6.36
CA ASP A 510 14.90 19.88 6.74
C ASP A 510 14.67 19.93 8.25
N VAL A 511 15.68 20.35 8.99
CA VAL A 511 15.70 20.32 10.46
C VAL A 511 14.72 21.30 11.10
N ASP A 512 14.37 22.38 10.40
CA ASP A 512 13.45 23.40 10.86
C ASP A 512 11.98 23.01 10.67
N ALA A 513 11.68 22.43 9.51
CA ALA A 513 10.33 22.01 9.17
C ALA A 513 9.94 20.62 9.71
N SER A 514 10.87 19.89 10.34
CA SER A 514 10.63 18.58 10.94
C SER A 514 10.34 18.69 12.44
N GLY A 515 9.48 17.80 12.96
CA GLY A 515 9.17 17.81 14.39
C GLY A 515 8.11 16.80 14.80
N THR A 516 7.95 16.64 16.11
CA THR A 516 6.98 15.76 16.74
C THR A 516 6.07 16.56 17.66
N ARG A 517 4.76 16.38 17.53
CA ARG A 517 3.80 16.99 18.46
C ARG A 517 3.89 16.30 19.81
N LYS A 518 3.86 17.08 20.87
CA LYS A 518 3.96 16.61 22.25
C LYS A 518 5.25 15.82 22.53
N GLU A 519 6.38 16.30 21.97
CA GLU A 519 7.70 15.71 22.18
C GLU A 519 8.12 15.71 23.65
N GLU A 520 7.52 16.59 24.46
CA GLU A 520 7.71 16.64 25.91
C GLU A 520 7.30 15.36 26.64
N LEU A 521 6.45 14.51 26.01
CA LEU A 521 6.09 13.20 26.55
C LEU A 521 7.14 12.11 26.24
N LEU A 522 8.01 12.37 25.26
CA LEU A 522 9.01 11.42 24.77
C LEU A 522 10.43 11.71 25.26
N MET A 523 10.67 12.90 25.79
CA MET A 523 11.99 13.35 26.23
C MET A 523 12.01 13.66 27.72
N ALA A 524 13.14 13.37 28.37
CA ALA A 524 13.37 13.83 29.71
C ALA A 524 13.40 15.38 29.75
N PRO A 525 12.94 16.03 30.83
CA PRO A 525 12.87 17.51 30.91
C PRO A 525 14.20 18.23 30.63
N ASP A 526 15.30 17.64 31.01
CA ASP A 526 16.63 18.25 30.78
C ASP A 526 17.09 18.05 29.32
N GLU A 527 16.83 16.89 28.73
CA GLU A 527 17.04 16.64 27.29
C GLU A 527 16.23 17.65 26.46
N LEU A 528 14.95 17.81 26.77
CA LEU A 528 14.03 18.72 26.08
C LEU A 528 14.53 20.18 26.10
N LYS A 529 15.00 20.69 27.27
CA LYS A 529 15.55 22.03 27.37
C LYS A 529 16.75 22.25 26.45
N ILE A 530 17.62 21.23 26.31
CA ILE A 530 18.80 21.31 25.47
C ILE A 530 18.41 21.24 24.00
N VAL A 531 17.49 20.35 23.62
CA VAL A 531 16.96 20.24 22.27
C VAL A 531 16.27 21.53 21.83
N TRP A 532 15.51 22.19 22.70
CA TRP A 532 14.89 23.49 22.39
C TRP A 532 15.93 24.59 22.18
N LYS A 533 17.03 24.59 22.96
CA LYS A 533 18.15 25.52 22.71
C LYS A 533 18.81 25.24 21.37
N LEU A 534 19.04 23.96 21.03
CA LEU A 534 19.59 23.56 19.75
C LEU A 534 18.69 24.04 18.60
N ARG A 535 17.39 23.81 18.66
CA ARG A 535 16.43 24.26 17.64
C ARG A 535 16.45 25.77 17.44
N ARG A 536 16.55 26.58 18.51
CA ARG A 536 16.68 28.04 18.37
C ARG A 536 17.94 28.45 17.58
N VAL A 537 19.05 27.73 17.81
CA VAL A 537 20.30 28.00 17.05
C VAL A 537 20.13 27.59 15.60
N LEU A 538 19.56 26.42 15.33
CA LEU A 538 19.36 25.92 13.98
C LEU A 538 18.37 26.79 13.17
N HIS A 539 17.30 27.25 13.81
CA HIS A 539 16.30 28.14 13.19
C HIS A 539 16.85 29.52 12.79
N ALA A 540 17.94 29.98 13.42
CA ALA A 540 18.59 31.24 13.04
C ALA A 540 19.48 31.12 11.80
N LEU A 541 19.71 29.91 11.28
CA LEU A 541 20.54 29.59 10.12
C LEU A 541 19.68 29.29 8.89
N ASP A 542 20.27 29.39 7.70
CA ASP A 542 19.62 28.85 6.53
C ASP A 542 19.59 27.30 6.59
N GLN A 543 18.69 26.69 5.84
CA GLN A 543 18.41 25.27 5.85
C GLN A 543 19.67 24.40 5.62
N GLN A 544 20.57 24.83 4.69
CA GLN A 544 21.80 24.10 4.41
C GLN A 544 22.80 24.23 5.56
N GLN A 545 23.01 25.45 6.04
CA GLN A 545 23.93 25.71 7.16
C GLN A 545 23.48 24.98 8.42
N ALA A 546 22.18 24.93 8.68
CA ALA A 546 21.62 24.25 9.83
C ALA A 546 21.94 22.75 9.83
N ILE A 547 21.68 22.06 8.73
CA ILE A 547 21.96 20.62 8.64
C ILE A 547 23.45 20.32 8.59
N GLU A 548 24.26 21.12 7.89
CA GLU A 548 25.71 20.94 7.83
C GLU A 548 26.36 21.15 9.21
N LEU A 549 25.95 22.18 9.95
CA LEU A 549 26.40 22.41 11.32
C LEU A 549 26.06 21.22 12.23
N LEU A 550 24.81 20.74 12.16
CA LEU A 550 24.36 19.59 12.94
C LEU A 550 25.18 18.34 12.61
N LEU A 551 25.34 18.00 11.31
CA LEU A 551 26.10 16.84 10.87
C LEU A 551 27.58 16.92 11.28
N ASN A 552 28.21 18.09 11.18
CA ASN A 552 29.60 18.27 11.57
C ASN A 552 29.79 18.06 13.07
N LYS A 553 28.89 18.61 13.89
CA LYS A 553 28.95 18.42 15.34
C LYS A 553 28.62 16.99 15.76
N LEU A 554 27.71 16.30 15.07
CA LEU A 554 27.44 14.89 15.32
C LEU A 554 28.64 13.98 14.98
N ARG A 555 29.42 14.31 13.94
CA ARG A 555 30.66 13.56 13.60
C ARG A 555 31.75 13.68 14.66
N GLU A 556 31.77 14.78 15.41
CA GLU A 556 32.72 15.01 16.51
C GLU A 556 32.38 14.19 17.77
N THR A 557 31.19 13.58 17.84
CA THR A 557 30.65 12.89 19.02
C THR A 557 30.26 11.45 18.71
N LYS A 558 30.37 10.58 19.72
CA LYS A 558 30.04 9.16 19.59
C LYS A 558 28.54 8.86 19.80
N SER A 559 27.83 9.75 20.52
CA SER A 559 26.42 9.58 20.83
C SER A 559 25.67 10.91 20.90
N ASN A 560 24.33 10.85 20.79
CA ASN A 560 23.47 12.02 20.96
C ASN A 560 23.55 12.56 22.38
N LEU A 561 23.74 11.70 23.37
CA LEU A 561 23.94 12.14 24.77
C LEU A 561 25.22 12.99 24.91
N GLU A 562 26.33 12.52 24.34
CA GLU A 562 27.60 13.28 24.35
C GLU A 562 27.45 14.62 23.63
N PHE A 563 26.78 14.63 22.49
CA PHE A 563 26.48 15.83 21.71
C PHE A 563 25.65 16.84 22.54
N LEU A 564 24.58 16.40 23.18
CA LEU A 564 23.73 17.26 24.01
C LEU A 564 24.48 17.82 25.20
N MET A 565 25.36 17.03 25.83
CA MET A 565 26.23 17.51 26.92
C MET A 565 27.23 18.59 26.44
N GLN A 566 27.73 18.47 25.20
CA GLN A 566 28.60 19.52 24.63
C GLN A 566 27.82 20.81 24.37
N ILE A 567 26.60 20.73 23.83
CA ILE A 567 25.74 21.91 23.65
C ILE A 567 25.44 22.59 24.96
N GLN A 568 25.13 21.84 26.01
CA GLN A 568 24.86 22.40 27.33
C GLN A 568 26.01 23.22 27.86
N LYS A 569 27.27 22.79 27.60
CA LYS A 569 28.49 23.49 28.06
C LYS A 569 28.84 24.70 27.18
N THR A 570 28.59 24.65 25.90
CA THR A 570 29.02 25.67 24.93
C THR A 570 28.00 26.77 24.69
N THR A 571 26.72 26.53 25.03
CA THR A 571 25.70 27.57 24.90
C THR A 571 25.62 28.36 26.19
N PRO A 572 25.95 29.68 26.19
CA PRO A 572 25.82 30.51 27.40
C PRO A 572 24.39 30.43 27.89
N SER A 573 24.22 30.20 29.20
CA SER A 573 22.94 30.42 29.86
C SER A 573 22.58 31.87 29.66
N VAL A 574 21.55 32.17 28.87
CA VAL A 574 20.90 33.47 28.89
C VAL A 574 20.11 33.54 30.21
N THR A 575 20.84 33.68 31.29
CA THR A 575 20.32 34.24 32.55
C THR A 575 20.45 35.74 32.40
N GLY A 576 19.58 36.32 31.60
CA GLY A 576 19.24 37.73 31.71
C GLY A 576 18.29 37.87 32.90
N SER A 577 18.81 38.35 34.02
CA SER A 577 18.16 39.16 35.04
C SER A 577 16.63 39.33 34.83
N GLU A 578 15.83 38.48 35.43
CA GLU A 578 14.62 38.97 36.06
C GLU A 578 15.10 39.56 37.39
N SER A 579 15.36 40.86 37.34
CA SER A 579 15.48 41.68 38.53
C SER A 579 14.14 41.63 39.27
N ASP A 580 14.21 41.13 40.50
CA ASP A 580 13.28 41.50 41.54
C ASP A 580 13.02 43.00 41.48
N ASP A 581 11.78 43.38 41.19
CA ASP A 581 11.18 44.62 41.66
C ASP A 581 9.76 44.31 42.13
N ALA A 582 9.56 44.61 43.38
CA ALA A 582 8.50 44.45 44.35
C ALA A 582 7.05 44.70 43.89
#